data_7370260285c366f0644c3dc21232a699
#
_entry.id   7370260285c366f0644c3dc21232a699
#
_cell.length_a   1.000
_cell.length_b   1.000
_cell.length_c   1.000
_cell.angle_alpha   90.00
_cell.angle_beta   90.00
_cell.angle_gamma   90.00
#
_symmetry.space_group_name_H-M   'P 1'
#
loop_
_entity.id
_entity.type
_entity.pdbx_description
1 polymer ?
#
loop_
_entity_poly.entity_id
_entity_poly.type
_entity_poly.pdbx_seq_one_letter_code
_entity_poly.pdbx_strand_id
1 'polypeptide(L)'
;MNKDCSEVSKGVLRLDGQAAIVVGGGQTPGQTIGNGRATAITYARAGARVLVADRDLDAAAATVAEITAEGGEAVPFRADVTDEADIAAMVADACERWERLDILHNNVGISVAGGDAEISKIEGEAFDRIMAINLKSMVLAIKHALPVMRGQQSGNIVNISSTAAHEDYPWVTYKASKAAAKAMTEQVALQNAPHGIRVNCIQPGLMNTPMAVDARMDAWNMTREEVVAMRDAKVPLGGKMGTAWDVANAALFLVSDEARFITGVTLIVDGGAHCRIG
;
A
#
# COMPACT_ATOMS: atom_id res chain seq x y z
N MET A 1 -3.40 15.15 -27.08
CA MET A 1 -2.07 15.25 -27.73
C MET A 1 -1.47 13.86 -27.74
N ASN A 2 -1.46 13.20 -28.91
CA ASN A 2 -0.85 11.86 -29.03
C ASN A 2 0.65 11.98 -28.82
N LYS A 3 1.17 11.55 -27.68
CA LYS A 3 2.60 11.26 -27.55
C LYS A 3 2.88 10.02 -28.39
N ASP A 4 3.76 10.20 -29.35
CA ASP A 4 4.19 9.18 -30.31
C ASP A 4 4.73 7.95 -29.57
N CYS A 5 4.28 6.76 -29.92
CA CYS A 5 4.69 5.48 -29.29
C CYS A 5 6.14 5.06 -29.59
N SER A 6 6.93 5.92 -30.25
CA SER A 6 8.29 5.61 -30.70
C SER A 6 9.40 5.92 -29.68
N GLU A 7 9.11 6.62 -28.59
CA GLU A 7 10.07 6.78 -27.49
C GLU A 7 9.97 5.59 -26.53
N VAL A 8 10.73 4.56 -26.81
CA VAL A 8 11.10 3.56 -25.80
C VAL A 8 11.82 4.32 -24.69
N SER A 9 11.17 4.46 -23.54
CA SER A 9 11.74 5.15 -22.39
C SER A 9 13.09 4.54 -22.05
N LYS A 10 14.06 5.37 -21.73
CA LYS A 10 15.42 4.93 -21.37
C LYS A 10 15.41 4.33 -19.97
N GLY A 11 14.69 3.22 -19.78
CA GLY A 11 14.91 2.18 -18.79
C GLY A 11 14.97 2.54 -17.30
N VAL A 12 14.46 3.70 -16.86
CA VAL A 12 14.43 4.06 -15.44
C VAL A 12 13.02 4.56 -15.08
N LEU A 13 12.34 3.82 -14.23
CA LEU A 13 11.07 4.26 -13.65
C LEU A 13 11.30 5.56 -12.86
N ARG A 14 10.79 6.68 -13.34
CA ARG A 14 11.00 8.01 -12.75
C ARG A 14 9.67 8.64 -12.36
N LEU A 15 9.71 9.40 -11.25
CA LEU A 15 8.60 10.15 -10.68
C LEU A 15 9.00 11.63 -10.44
N ASP A 16 9.93 12.17 -11.25
CA ASP A 16 10.47 13.50 -11.06
C ASP A 16 9.38 14.57 -10.98
N GLY A 17 9.40 15.34 -9.90
CA GLY A 17 8.46 16.44 -9.66
C GLY A 17 7.04 16.01 -9.29
N GLN A 18 6.74 14.72 -9.19
CA GLN A 18 5.45 14.23 -8.72
C GLN A 18 5.34 14.35 -7.20
N ALA A 19 4.12 14.61 -6.71
CA ALA A 19 3.77 14.64 -5.30
C ALA A 19 3.05 13.34 -4.93
N ALA A 20 3.54 12.64 -3.91
CA ALA A 20 3.02 11.37 -3.46
C ALA A 20 2.60 11.41 -1.99
N ILE A 21 1.47 10.82 -1.65
CA ILE A 21 1.09 10.48 -0.29
C ILE A 21 1.22 8.97 -0.11
N VAL A 22 1.98 8.54 0.90
CA VAL A 22 2.04 7.13 1.33
C VAL A 22 1.38 7.00 2.70
N VAL A 23 0.17 6.43 2.72
CA VAL A 23 -0.61 6.21 3.95
C VAL A 23 -0.16 4.93 4.63
N GLY A 24 0.33 5.02 5.87
CA GLY A 24 1.00 3.93 6.57
C GLY A 24 2.47 3.79 6.12
N GLY A 25 3.13 4.93 5.90
CA GLY A 25 4.54 5.01 5.47
C GLY A 25 5.55 4.96 6.61
N GLY A 26 5.10 4.92 7.86
CA GLY A 26 5.95 4.69 9.02
C GLY A 26 6.41 3.23 9.12
N GLN A 27 7.00 2.88 10.26
CA GLN A 27 7.57 1.56 10.51
C GLN A 27 7.00 0.95 11.77
N THR A 28 6.25 -0.13 11.67
CA THR A 28 5.96 -0.98 12.83
C THR A 28 7.28 -1.58 13.36
N PRO A 29 7.53 -1.55 14.67
CA PRO A 29 8.72 -2.16 15.25
C PRO A 29 8.92 -3.61 14.81
N GLY A 30 10.17 -3.97 14.45
CA GLY A 30 10.54 -5.30 14.00
C GLY A 30 11.91 -5.32 13.31
N GLN A 31 12.36 -6.52 12.92
CA GLN A 31 13.70 -6.71 12.35
C GLN A 31 13.80 -6.38 10.85
N THR A 32 12.68 -6.27 10.16
CA THR A 32 12.63 -6.02 8.71
C THR A 32 11.84 -4.77 8.38
N ILE A 33 11.95 -4.28 7.16
CA ILE A 33 11.21 -3.11 6.70
C ILE A 33 9.75 -3.47 6.36
N GLY A 34 8.81 -2.55 6.61
CA GLY A 34 7.41 -2.66 6.21
C GLY A 34 7.16 -2.15 4.78
N ASN A 35 6.07 -2.62 4.15
CA ASN A 35 5.74 -2.27 2.76
C ASN A 35 5.60 -0.76 2.55
N GLY A 36 4.92 -0.05 3.45
CA GLY A 36 4.70 1.39 3.32
C GLY A 36 6.00 2.19 3.38
N ARG A 37 6.88 1.88 4.35
CA ARG A 37 8.20 2.52 4.46
C ARG A 37 9.04 2.26 3.21
N ALA A 38 9.14 1.00 2.76
CA ALA A 38 9.87 0.66 1.55
C ALA A 38 9.30 1.40 0.32
N THR A 39 7.98 1.53 0.21
CA THR A 39 7.33 2.26 -0.88
C THR A 39 7.64 3.75 -0.84
N ALA A 40 7.58 4.40 0.34
CA ALA A 40 7.90 5.81 0.49
C ALA A 40 9.35 6.10 0.05
N ILE A 41 10.31 5.28 0.51
CA ILE A 41 11.72 5.39 0.12
C ILE A 41 11.88 5.15 -1.38
N THR A 42 11.22 4.14 -1.95
CA THR A 42 11.31 3.82 -3.39
C THR A 42 10.77 4.96 -4.25
N TYR A 43 9.64 5.58 -3.87
CA TYR A 43 9.10 6.73 -4.59
C TYR A 43 10.03 7.94 -4.53
N ALA A 44 10.63 8.22 -3.36
CA ALA A 44 11.59 9.31 -3.21
C ALA A 44 12.87 9.08 -4.04
N ARG A 45 13.41 7.85 -4.05
CA ARG A 45 14.55 7.46 -4.91
C ARG A 45 14.23 7.63 -6.41
N ALA A 46 12.97 7.47 -6.80
CA ALA A 46 12.50 7.71 -8.16
C ALA A 46 12.29 9.20 -8.48
N GLY A 47 12.45 10.11 -7.51
CA GLY A 47 12.34 11.57 -7.69
C GLY A 47 11.02 12.19 -7.26
N ALA A 48 10.11 11.44 -6.61
CA ALA A 48 8.90 11.99 -6.05
C ALA A 48 9.17 12.76 -4.75
N ARG A 49 8.34 13.78 -4.48
CA ARG A 49 8.21 14.42 -3.18
C ARG A 49 7.16 13.63 -2.38
N VAL A 50 7.50 13.16 -1.17
CA VAL A 50 6.69 12.18 -0.47
C VAL A 50 6.17 12.72 0.86
N LEU A 51 4.85 12.78 1.02
CA LEU A 51 4.23 12.92 2.33
C LEU A 51 4.08 11.53 2.93
N VAL A 52 4.80 11.28 4.02
CA VAL A 52 4.77 10.02 4.77
C VAL A 52 3.76 10.15 5.89
N ALA A 53 2.57 9.59 5.68
CA ALA A 53 1.50 9.63 6.68
C ALA A 53 1.51 8.37 7.54
N ASP A 54 1.46 8.55 8.86
CA ASP A 54 1.27 7.47 9.83
C ASP A 54 0.57 8.00 11.08
N ARG A 55 -0.09 7.11 11.84
CA ARG A 55 -0.67 7.48 13.15
C ARG A 55 0.42 7.80 14.18
N ASP A 56 1.59 7.19 14.02
CA ASP A 56 2.80 7.41 14.79
C ASP A 56 3.71 8.39 14.01
N LEU A 57 3.74 9.64 14.48
CA LEU A 57 4.53 10.69 13.85
C LEU A 57 6.03 10.39 13.89
N ASP A 58 6.53 9.76 14.95
CA ASP A 58 7.94 9.43 15.10
C ASP A 58 8.36 8.34 14.10
N ALA A 59 7.48 7.36 13.86
CA ALA A 59 7.69 6.34 12.83
C ALA A 59 7.69 6.95 11.41
N ALA A 60 6.81 7.92 11.13
CA ALA A 60 6.82 8.66 9.87
C ALA A 60 8.10 9.50 9.73
N ALA A 61 8.50 10.21 10.79
CA ALA A 61 9.72 11.04 10.81
C ALA A 61 10.99 10.20 10.60
N ALA A 62 11.05 9.00 11.15
CA ALA A 62 12.17 8.08 10.93
C ALA A 62 12.29 7.66 9.45
N THR A 63 11.16 7.43 8.76
CA THR A 63 11.14 7.18 7.31
C THR A 63 11.62 8.40 6.52
N VAL A 64 11.14 9.59 6.89
CA VAL A 64 11.56 10.85 6.26
C VAL A 64 13.05 11.11 6.45
N ALA A 65 13.60 10.84 7.64
CA ALA A 65 15.01 10.99 7.90
C ALA A 65 15.88 10.11 6.98
N GLU A 66 15.45 8.86 6.72
CA GLU A 66 16.14 7.96 5.78
C GLU A 66 16.07 8.51 4.34
N ILE A 67 14.89 8.96 3.89
CA ILE A 67 14.72 9.57 2.55
C ILE A 67 15.62 10.80 2.40
N THR A 68 15.63 11.68 3.40
CA THR A 68 16.43 12.91 3.37
C THR A 68 17.92 12.62 3.39
N ALA A 69 18.37 11.62 4.14
CA ALA A 69 19.78 11.20 4.16
C ALA A 69 20.26 10.68 2.79
N GLU A 70 19.36 10.16 1.96
CA GLU A 70 19.64 9.76 0.59
C GLU A 70 19.47 10.89 -0.43
N GLY A 71 19.15 12.12 0.01
CA GLY A 71 18.96 13.29 -0.84
C GLY A 71 17.56 13.43 -1.47
N GLY A 72 16.60 12.62 -1.03
CA GLY A 72 15.20 12.72 -1.44
C GLY A 72 14.43 13.80 -0.65
N GLU A 73 13.26 14.19 -1.14
CA GLU A 73 12.35 15.14 -0.50
C GLU A 73 11.16 14.43 0.13
N ALA A 74 11.00 14.55 1.44
CA ALA A 74 9.85 14.00 2.15
C ALA A 74 9.47 14.82 3.38
N VAL A 75 8.20 14.70 3.80
CA VAL A 75 7.68 15.31 5.03
C VAL A 75 6.86 14.28 5.82
N PRO A 76 6.96 14.26 7.15
CA PRO A 76 6.13 13.40 7.98
C PRO A 76 4.78 14.07 8.24
N PHE A 77 3.71 13.28 8.32
CA PHE A 77 2.39 13.74 8.67
C PHE A 77 1.70 12.76 9.63
N ARG A 78 1.18 13.27 10.75
CA ARG A 78 0.39 12.44 11.67
C ARG A 78 -1.04 12.32 11.15
N ALA A 79 -1.52 11.11 10.89
CA ALA A 79 -2.91 10.85 10.52
C ALA A 79 -3.42 9.56 11.16
N ASP A 80 -4.52 9.65 11.89
CA ASP A 80 -5.34 8.48 12.22
C ASP A 80 -6.33 8.24 11.07
N VAL A 81 -6.14 7.15 10.35
CA VAL A 81 -6.98 6.82 9.19
C VAL A 81 -8.44 6.46 9.54
N THR A 82 -8.77 6.35 10.83
CA THR A 82 -10.15 6.19 11.30
C THR A 82 -10.88 7.53 11.45
N ASP A 83 -10.13 8.64 11.47
CA ASP A 83 -10.67 10.02 11.48
C ASP A 83 -10.63 10.61 10.06
N GLU A 84 -11.79 10.94 9.51
CA GLU A 84 -11.90 11.56 8.20
C GLU A 84 -11.28 12.96 8.15
N ALA A 85 -11.27 13.69 9.26
CA ALA A 85 -10.66 15.03 9.31
C ALA A 85 -9.13 14.95 9.16
N ASP A 86 -8.47 13.96 9.78
CA ASP A 86 -7.04 13.71 9.61
C ASP A 86 -6.71 13.35 8.16
N ILE A 87 -7.56 12.51 7.52
CA ILE A 87 -7.39 12.14 6.11
C ILE A 87 -7.53 13.36 5.19
N ALA A 88 -8.54 14.22 5.43
CA ALA A 88 -8.74 15.43 4.64
C ALA A 88 -7.56 16.41 4.82
N ALA A 89 -7.09 16.58 6.05
CA ALA A 89 -5.95 17.44 6.36
C ALA A 89 -4.64 16.93 5.71
N MET A 90 -4.42 15.62 5.67
CA MET A 90 -3.28 15.00 5.00
C MET A 90 -3.25 15.35 3.49
N VAL A 91 -4.38 15.27 2.82
CA VAL A 91 -4.48 15.62 1.39
C VAL A 91 -4.30 17.13 1.20
N ALA A 92 -4.90 17.94 2.06
CA ALA A 92 -4.77 19.40 2.01
C ALA A 92 -3.31 19.83 2.21
N ASP A 93 -2.59 19.27 3.19
CA ASP A 93 -1.17 19.57 3.45
C ASP A 93 -0.28 19.27 2.24
N ALA A 94 -0.48 18.13 1.58
CA ALA A 94 0.27 17.80 0.37
C ALA A 94 0.01 18.80 -0.76
N CYS A 95 -1.26 19.23 -0.93
CA CYS A 95 -1.63 20.21 -1.94
C CYS A 95 -1.13 21.63 -1.61
N GLU A 96 -1.12 22.02 -0.34
CA GLU A 96 -0.57 23.31 0.09
C GLU A 96 0.94 23.40 -0.17
N ARG A 97 1.67 22.31 0.09
CA ARG A 97 3.13 22.24 -0.11
C ARG A 97 3.55 22.22 -1.56
N TRP A 98 2.83 21.48 -2.40
CA TRP A 98 3.32 21.12 -3.74
C TRP A 98 2.39 21.53 -4.88
N GLU A 99 1.23 22.14 -4.55
CA GLU A 99 0.20 22.58 -5.49
C GLU A 99 -0.35 21.45 -6.40
N ARG A 100 -0.10 20.20 -5.99
CA ARG A 100 -0.49 19.00 -6.74
C ARG A 100 -0.53 17.75 -5.87
N LEU A 101 -1.25 16.73 -6.35
CA LEU A 101 -1.20 15.37 -5.82
C LEU A 101 -1.26 14.38 -6.98
N ASP A 102 -0.17 13.67 -7.25
CA ASP A 102 -0.06 12.74 -8.37
C ASP A 102 -0.27 11.30 -7.97
N ILE A 103 0.14 10.95 -6.75
CA ILE A 103 0.14 9.57 -6.27
C ILE A 103 -0.49 9.50 -4.88
N LEU A 104 -1.50 8.61 -4.74
CA LEU A 104 -2.04 8.18 -3.46
C LEU A 104 -1.76 6.69 -3.29
N HIS A 105 -0.95 6.31 -2.28
CA HIS A 105 -0.65 4.93 -1.96
C HIS A 105 -1.29 4.53 -0.63
N ASN A 106 -2.35 3.73 -0.66
CA ASN A 106 -3.11 3.27 0.50
C ASN A 106 -2.55 1.92 0.98
N ASN A 107 -1.70 1.94 2.03
CA ASN A 107 -1.03 0.73 2.52
C ASN A 107 -1.54 0.26 3.90
N VAL A 108 -2.20 1.09 4.69
CA VAL A 108 -2.63 0.74 6.05
C VAL A 108 -3.51 -0.51 6.06
N GLY A 109 -3.24 -1.39 7.02
CA GLY A 109 -4.08 -2.55 7.26
C GLY A 109 -3.70 -3.28 8.54
N ILE A 110 -4.69 -3.86 9.20
CA ILE A 110 -4.55 -4.68 10.42
C ILE A 110 -5.32 -5.98 10.26
N SER A 111 -4.90 -7.00 11.01
CA SER A 111 -5.60 -8.29 11.14
C SER A 111 -5.57 -8.74 12.60
N VAL A 112 -4.63 -9.61 12.98
CA VAL A 112 -4.52 -10.17 14.35
C VAL A 112 -4.50 -9.06 15.41
N ALA A 113 -3.70 -8.03 15.22
CA ALA A 113 -3.64 -6.88 16.13
C ALA A 113 -4.96 -6.10 16.22
N GLY A 114 -5.88 -6.30 15.28
CA GLY A 114 -7.23 -5.74 15.28
C GLY A 114 -8.25 -6.60 16.00
N GLY A 115 -7.89 -7.80 16.43
CA GLY A 115 -8.81 -8.77 17.04
C GLY A 115 -9.56 -9.62 16.01
N ASP A 116 -8.99 -9.80 14.78
CA ASP A 116 -9.59 -10.68 13.76
C ASP A 116 -9.61 -12.14 14.25
N ALA A 117 -10.67 -12.84 13.94
CA ALA A 117 -10.92 -14.19 14.44
C ALA A 117 -11.69 -15.05 13.43
N GLU A 118 -11.82 -16.34 13.75
CA GLU A 118 -12.73 -17.26 13.11
C GLU A 118 -14.19 -16.78 13.30
N ILE A 119 -15.07 -17.07 12.34
CA ILE A 119 -16.42 -16.49 12.23
C ILE A 119 -17.27 -16.61 13.51
N SER A 120 -17.15 -17.72 14.23
CA SER A 120 -17.95 -17.93 15.44
C SER A 120 -17.42 -17.17 16.68
N LYS A 121 -16.24 -16.55 16.56
CA LYS A 121 -15.51 -15.86 17.65
C LYS A 121 -15.24 -14.40 17.40
N ILE A 122 -15.60 -13.88 16.22
CA ILE A 122 -15.37 -12.48 15.88
C ILE A 122 -16.27 -11.56 16.71
N GLU A 123 -15.69 -10.61 17.40
CA GLU A 123 -16.42 -9.57 18.10
C GLU A 123 -16.82 -8.45 17.13
N GLY A 124 -18.06 -7.92 17.26
CA GLY A 124 -18.56 -6.85 16.38
C GLY A 124 -17.66 -5.62 16.33
N GLU A 125 -17.14 -5.21 17.49
CA GLU A 125 -16.20 -4.06 17.57
C GLU A 125 -14.87 -4.34 16.84
N ALA A 126 -14.38 -5.58 16.85
CA ALA A 126 -13.19 -5.95 16.09
C ALA A 126 -13.45 -5.94 14.59
N PHE A 127 -14.63 -6.42 14.16
CA PHE A 127 -15.10 -6.34 12.78
C PHE A 127 -15.14 -4.87 12.32
N ASP A 128 -15.83 -4.01 13.05
CA ASP A 128 -15.97 -2.58 12.70
C ASP A 128 -14.62 -1.88 12.63
N ARG A 129 -13.74 -2.11 13.60
CA ARG A 129 -12.38 -1.54 13.64
C ARG A 129 -11.55 -1.97 12.44
N ILE A 130 -11.56 -3.26 12.08
CA ILE A 130 -10.80 -3.77 10.95
C ILE A 130 -11.34 -3.22 9.63
N MET A 131 -12.66 -3.16 9.45
CA MET A 131 -13.29 -2.59 8.27
C MET A 131 -13.03 -1.08 8.17
N ALA A 132 -13.08 -0.35 9.28
CA ALA A 132 -12.76 1.07 9.32
C ALA A 132 -11.33 1.34 8.87
N ILE A 133 -10.36 0.57 9.37
CA ILE A 133 -8.94 0.76 9.06
C ILE A 133 -8.57 0.23 7.67
N ASN A 134 -9.05 -0.96 7.27
CA ASN A 134 -8.58 -1.61 6.05
C ASN A 134 -9.32 -1.18 4.78
N LEU A 135 -10.57 -0.74 4.90
CA LEU A 135 -11.41 -0.41 3.74
C LEU A 135 -11.94 1.02 3.77
N LYS A 136 -12.64 1.42 4.86
CA LYS A 136 -13.24 2.77 4.94
C LYS A 136 -12.17 3.85 4.78
N SER A 137 -11.00 3.67 5.40
CA SER A 137 -9.88 4.60 5.27
C SER A 137 -9.46 4.83 3.82
N MET A 138 -9.36 3.74 3.01
CA MET A 138 -9.03 3.83 1.58
C MET A 138 -10.12 4.60 0.82
N VAL A 139 -11.40 4.33 1.10
CA VAL A 139 -12.53 5.04 0.49
C VAL A 139 -12.43 6.53 0.77
N LEU A 140 -12.16 6.90 2.03
CA LEU A 140 -12.06 8.31 2.45
C LEU A 140 -10.82 8.99 1.85
N ALA A 141 -9.66 8.34 1.84
CA ALA A 141 -8.46 8.90 1.22
C ALA A 141 -8.67 9.14 -0.28
N ILE A 142 -9.28 8.20 -0.99
CA ILE A 142 -9.65 8.34 -2.40
C ILE A 142 -10.65 9.49 -2.58
N LYS A 143 -11.70 9.58 -1.73
CA LYS A 143 -12.70 10.65 -1.76
C LYS A 143 -12.06 12.03 -1.73
N HIS A 144 -11.08 12.25 -0.86
CA HIS A 144 -10.41 13.54 -0.70
C HIS A 144 -9.33 13.81 -1.78
N ALA A 145 -8.67 12.78 -2.31
CA ALA A 145 -7.67 12.93 -3.38
C ALA A 145 -8.30 13.18 -4.77
N LEU A 146 -9.45 12.57 -5.07
CA LEU A 146 -10.07 12.64 -6.40
C LEU A 146 -10.40 14.06 -6.89
N PRO A 147 -10.91 15.01 -6.09
CA PRO A 147 -11.15 16.37 -6.57
C PRO A 147 -9.89 17.05 -7.12
N VAL A 148 -8.74 16.86 -6.45
CA VAL A 148 -7.45 17.39 -6.87
C VAL A 148 -7.00 16.72 -8.17
N MET A 149 -6.96 15.40 -8.20
CA MET A 149 -6.53 14.61 -9.37
C MET A 149 -7.43 14.86 -10.59
N ARG A 150 -8.75 15.00 -10.39
CA ARG A 150 -9.69 15.37 -11.47
C ARG A 150 -9.45 16.79 -12.00
N GLY A 151 -9.14 17.74 -11.12
CA GLY A 151 -8.74 19.09 -11.52
C GLY A 151 -7.47 19.08 -12.37
N GLN A 152 -6.51 18.21 -12.04
CA GLN A 152 -5.26 18.00 -12.77
C GLN A 152 -5.44 17.21 -14.09
N GLN A 153 -6.55 16.48 -14.25
CA GLN A 153 -6.78 15.49 -15.31
C GLN A 153 -5.68 14.42 -15.36
N SER A 154 -5.15 14.06 -14.18
CA SER A 154 -4.07 13.10 -13.99
C SER A 154 -4.00 12.64 -12.54
N GLY A 155 -3.66 11.39 -12.33
CA GLY A 155 -3.41 10.84 -10.99
C GLY A 155 -3.22 9.33 -11.00
N ASN A 156 -2.58 8.83 -9.96
CA ASN A 156 -2.32 7.39 -9.77
C ASN A 156 -2.69 6.99 -8.34
N ILE A 157 -3.55 6.00 -8.21
CA ILE A 157 -3.94 5.44 -6.91
C ILE A 157 -3.54 3.98 -6.85
N VAL A 158 -2.83 3.59 -5.80
CA VAL A 158 -2.48 2.19 -5.52
C VAL A 158 -3.07 1.79 -4.17
N ASN A 159 -3.89 0.75 -4.19
CA ASN A 159 -4.49 0.16 -2.99
C ASN A 159 -3.81 -1.16 -2.65
N ILE A 160 -3.39 -1.33 -1.40
CA ILE A 160 -2.78 -2.59 -0.95
C ILE A 160 -3.87 -3.51 -0.39
N SER A 161 -4.17 -4.56 -1.16
CA SER A 161 -4.99 -5.69 -0.75
C SER A 161 -4.11 -6.80 -0.13
N SER A 162 -4.38 -8.06 -0.40
CA SER A 162 -3.61 -9.23 0.02
C SER A 162 -4.08 -10.46 -0.76
N THR A 163 -3.22 -11.45 -0.98
CA THR A 163 -3.63 -12.76 -1.48
C THR A 163 -4.62 -13.46 -0.56
N ALA A 164 -4.65 -13.11 0.73
CA ALA A 164 -5.70 -13.55 1.66
C ALA A 164 -7.13 -13.27 1.17
N ALA A 165 -7.33 -12.34 0.23
CA ALA A 165 -8.62 -12.05 -0.37
C ALA A 165 -9.23 -13.26 -1.10
N HIS A 166 -8.42 -14.18 -1.63
CA HIS A 166 -8.86 -15.36 -2.37
C HIS A 166 -8.23 -16.69 -1.91
N GLU A 167 -7.12 -16.64 -1.18
CA GLU A 167 -6.50 -17.84 -0.59
C GLU A 167 -7.27 -18.35 0.63
N ASP A 168 -6.92 -19.54 1.08
CA ASP A 168 -7.34 -20.05 2.41
C ASP A 168 -6.71 -19.18 3.49
N TYR A 169 -7.56 -18.47 4.23
CA TYR A 169 -7.18 -17.55 5.29
C TYR A 169 -8.08 -17.75 6.49
N PRO A 170 -7.54 -17.96 7.70
CA PRO A 170 -8.33 -18.46 8.82
C PRO A 170 -9.30 -17.43 9.42
N TRP A 171 -9.13 -16.13 9.11
CA TRP A 171 -9.90 -15.06 9.72
C TRP A 171 -10.74 -14.31 8.69
N VAL A 172 -11.97 -13.95 9.08
CA VAL A 172 -13.01 -13.52 8.14
C VAL A 172 -12.88 -12.06 7.76
N THR A 173 -12.63 -11.17 8.75
CA THR A 173 -12.78 -9.72 8.52
C THR A 173 -11.65 -9.18 7.65
N TYR A 174 -10.42 -9.58 7.92
CA TYR A 174 -9.28 -9.20 7.06
C TYR A 174 -9.50 -9.66 5.63
N LYS A 175 -9.86 -10.94 5.43
CA LYS A 175 -10.15 -11.49 4.11
C LYS A 175 -11.22 -10.67 3.39
N ALA A 176 -12.36 -10.40 4.05
CA ALA A 176 -13.46 -9.63 3.49
C ALA A 176 -13.03 -8.19 3.13
N SER A 177 -12.30 -7.51 4.02
CA SER A 177 -11.82 -6.15 3.77
C SER A 177 -10.87 -6.07 2.57
N LYS A 178 -9.97 -7.06 2.41
CA LYS A 178 -9.01 -7.10 1.30
C LYS A 178 -9.66 -7.52 -0.03
N ALA A 179 -10.69 -8.35 0.00
CA ALA A 179 -11.51 -8.64 -1.19
C ALA A 179 -12.31 -7.40 -1.63
N ALA A 180 -12.90 -6.67 -0.69
CA ALA A 180 -13.62 -5.44 -0.97
C ALA A 180 -12.72 -4.34 -1.55
N ALA A 181 -11.47 -4.22 -1.09
CA ALA A 181 -10.49 -3.27 -1.64
C ALA A 181 -10.21 -3.52 -3.13
N LYS A 182 -10.15 -4.80 -3.56
CA LYS A 182 -10.05 -5.16 -4.98
C LYS A 182 -11.26 -4.66 -5.76
N ALA A 183 -12.47 -5.04 -5.36
CA ALA A 183 -13.71 -4.67 -6.04
C ALA A 183 -13.90 -3.14 -6.11
N MET A 184 -13.57 -2.43 -5.02
CA MET A 184 -13.56 -0.96 -4.98
C MET A 184 -12.59 -0.38 -6.01
N THR A 185 -11.38 -0.94 -6.12
CA THR A 185 -10.35 -0.48 -7.07
C THR A 185 -10.87 -0.52 -8.51
N GLU A 186 -11.49 -1.62 -8.92
CA GLU A 186 -12.05 -1.81 -10.26
C GLU A 186 -13.12 -0.74 -10.58
N GLN A 187 -14.04 -0.51 -9.64
CA GLN A 187 -15.10 0.49 -9.82
C GLN A 187 -14.56 1.92 -9.85
N VAL A 188 -13.63 2.27 -8.95
CA VAL A 188 -13.03 3.61 -8.91
C VAL A 188 -12.19 3.88 -10.17
N ALA A 189 -11.48 2.87 -10.67
CA ALA A 189 -10.72 2.95 -11.92
C ALA A 189 -11.63 3.30 -13.12
N LEU A 190 -12.73 2.56 -13.27
CA LEU A 190 -13.69 2.80 -14.35
C LEU A 190 -14.29 4.21 -14.30
N GLN A 191 -14.68 4.68 -13.10
CA GLN A 191 -15.28 5.98 -12.92
C GLN A 191 -14.33 7.16 -13.17
N ASN A 192 -13.01 6.93 -13.05
CA ASN A 192 -12.02 8.02 -13.11
C ASN A 192 -11.08 7.94 -14.31
N ALA A 193 -11.16 6.89 -15.12
CA ALA A 193 -10.44 6.77 -16.39
C ALA A 193 -10.69 7.96 -17.35
N PRO A 194 -11.92 8.52 -17.48
CA PRO A 194 -12.17 9.70 -18.30
C PRO A 194 -11.41 10.95 -17.86
N HIS A 195 -10.92 10.98 -16.62
CA HIS A 195 -10.13 12.07 -16.04
C HIS A 195 -8.62 11.81 -16.09
N GLY A 196 -8.17 10.77 -16.80
CA GLY A 196 -6.75 10.41 -16.86
C GLY A 196 -6.19 9.84 -15.54
N ILE A 197 -7.06 9.39 -14.63
CA ILE A 197 -6.66 8.84 -13.34
C ILE A 197 -6.65 7.31 -13.43
N ARG A 198 -5.52 6.70 -13.03
CA ARG A 198 -5.36 5.25 -12.95
C ARG A 198 -5.48 4.78 -11.50
N VAL A 199 -6.21 3.70 -11.29
CA VAL A 199 -6.41 3.12 -9.96
C VAL A 199 -6.14 1.63 -10.04
N ASN A 200 -5.14 1.15 -9.31
CA ASN A 200 -4.71 -0.25 -9.34
C ASN A 200 -4.59 -0.82 -7.93
N CYS A 201 -4.61 -2.13 -7.85
CA CYS A 201 -4.48 -2.87 -6.60
C CYS A 201 -3.22 -3.74 -6.64
N ILE A 202 -2.52 -3.84 -5.51
CA ILE A 202 -1.48 -4.85 -5.32
C ILE A 202 -1.97 -5.85 -4.28
N GLN A 203 -1.75 -7.13 -4.54
CA GLN A 203 -1.99 -8.22 -3.60
C GLN A 203 -0.66 -8.88 -3.22
N PRO A 204 0.00 -8.40 -2.14
CA PRO A 204 1.15 -9.09 -1.60
C PRO A 204 0.74 -10.47 -1.06
N GLY A 205 1.59 -11.46 -1.29
CA GLY A 205 1.52 -12.76 -0.65
C GLY A 205 2.27 -12.80 0.68
N LEU A 206 3.09 -13.84 0.85
CA LEU A 206 3.90 -14.00 2.04
C LEU A 206 5.15 -13.10 1.95
N MET A 207 5.09 -11.96 2.65
CA MET A 207 6.18 -10.99 2.75
C MET A 207 6.88 -11.07 4.10
N ASN A 208 8.21 -10.93 4.14
CA ASN A 208 8.98 -10.85 5.37
C ASN A 208 8.96 -9.41 5.90
N THR A 209 7.90 -9.05 6.61
CA THR A 209 7.68 -7.73 7.20
C THR A 209 7.32 -7.86 8.67
N PRO A 210 7.48 -6.81 9.48
CA PRO A 210 7.12 -6.85 10.92
C PRO A 210 5.67 -7.29 11.15
N MET A 211 4.72 -6.74 10.41
CA MET A 211 3.31 -7.15 10.51
C MET A 211 3.09 -8.64 10.18
N ALA A 212 3.86 -9.17 9.24
CA ALA A 212 3.64 -10.52 8.73
C ALA A 212 4.42 -11.60 9.49
N VAL A 213 5.51 -11.25 10.17
CA VAL A 213 6.37 -12.19 10.90
C VAL A 213 6.36 -11.87 12.39
N ASP A 214 6.86 -10.69 12.79
CA ASP A 214 7.08 -10.37 14.19
C ASP A 214 5.77 -10.35 14.99
N ALA A 215 4.69 -9.79 14.44
CA ALA A 215 3.36 -9.79 15.08
C ALA A 215 2.71 -11.18 15.21
N ARG A 216 3.27 -12.22 14.60
CA ARG A 216 2.75 -13.60 14.70
C ARG A 216 3.51 -14.48 15.66
N MET A 217 4.68 -14.07 16.11
CA MET A 217 5.48 -14.84 17.07
C MET A 217 4.69 -15.16 18.33
N ASP A 218 4.12 -14.15 18.96
CA ASP A 218 3.30 -14.31 20.17
C ASP A 218 1.99 -15.07 19.88
N ALA A 219 1.32 -14.73 18.79
CA ALA A 219 0.03 -15.34 18.43
C ALA A 219 0.14 -16.84 18.12
N TRP A 220 1.30 -17.28 17.66
CA TRP A 220 1.55 -18.70 17.30
C TRP A 220 2.47 -19.41 18.31
N ASN A 221 2.97 -18.70 19.33
CA ASN A 221 3.96 -19.19 20.29
C ASN A 221 5.17 -19.83 19.57
N MET A 222 5.72 -19.11 18.60
CA MET A 222 6.83 -19.53 17.74
C MET A 222 7.95 -18.49 17.77
N THR A 223 9.20 -18.94 17.59
CA THR A 223 10.33 -18.04 17.34
C THR A 223 10.20 -17.40 15.95
N ARG A 224 10.92 -16.30 15.73
CA ARG A 224 10.94 -15.63 14.42
C ARG A 224 11.43 -16.57 13.32
N GLU A 225 12.48 -17.34 13.60
CA GLU A 225 13.08 -18.30 12.68
C GLU A 225 12.09 -19.40 12.28
N GLU A 226 11.30 -19.90 13.21
CA GLU A 226 10.25 -20.89 12.96
C GLU A 226 9.14 -20.32 12.08
N VAL A 227 8.66 -19.09 12.39
CA VAL A 227 7.67 -18.39 11.57
C VAL A 227 8.21 -18.17 10.15
N VAL A 228 9.45 -17.72 10.00
CA VAL A 228 10.10 -17.51 8.70
C VAL A 228 10.19 -18.82 7.93
N ALA A 229 10.73 -19.88 8.53
CA ALA A 229 10.90 -21.18 7.87
C ALA A 229 9.55 -21.77 7.40
N MET A 230 8.52 -21.69 8.26
CA MET A 230 7.18 -22.19 7.92
C MET A 230 6.56 -21.41 6.76
N ARG A 231 6.79 -20.11 6.68
CA ARG A 231 6.24 -19.25 5.62
C ARG A 231 7.04 -19.37 4.33
N ASP A 232 8.37 -19.43 4.41
CA ASP A 232 9.28 -19.62 3.28
C ASP A 232 8.94 -20.90 2.50
N ALA A 233 8.68 -22.01 3.19
CA ALA A 233 8.30 -23.29 2.61
C ALA A 233 7.02 -23.23 1.74
N LYS A 234 6.19 -22.22 1.91
CA LYS A 234 4.96 -22.02 1.14
C LYS A 234 5.17 -21.23 -0.16
N VAL A 235 6.33 -20.61 -0.37
CA VAL A 235 6.58 -19.78 -1.55
C VAL A 235 7.30 -20.59 -2.62
N PRO A 236 6.74 -20.78 -3.84
CA PRO A 236 7.37 -21.55 -4.90
C PRO A 236 8.67 -20.93 -5.42
N LEU A 237 8.68 -19.61 -5.63
CA LEU A 237 9.82 -18.92 -6.20
C LEU A 237 10.96 -18.82 -5.19
N GLY A 238 11.99 -19.64 -5.39
CA GLY A 238 13.20 -19.66 -4.57
C GLY A 238 13.01 -20.17 -3.13
N GLY A 239 11.82 -20.66 -2.75
CA GLY A 239 11.54 -21.17 -1.41
C GLY A 239 11.70 -20.13 -0.31
N LYS A 240 11.42 -18.86 -0.61
CA LYS A 240 11.55 -17.73 0.34
C LYS A 240 10.43 -16.73 0.15
N MET A 241 9.99 -16.14 1.27
CA MET A 241 9.09 -14.98 1.25
C MET A 241 9.69 -13.84 0.43
N GLY A 242 8.81 -13.06 -0.20
CA GLY A 242 9.19 -11.77 -0.74
C GLY A 242 9.54 -10.77 0.36
N THR A 243 10.11 -9.65 -0.04
CA THR A 243 10.45 -8.51 0.82
C THR A 243 9.50 -7.34 0.57
N ALA A 244 9.52 -6.37 1.44
CA ALA A 244 8.78 -5.12 1.23
C ALA A 244 9.23 -4.37 -0.05
N TRP A 245 10.47 -4.57 -0.48
CA TRP A 245 11.00 -3.96 -1.71
C TRP A 245 10.36 -4.55 -2.97
N ASP A 246 9.95 -5.81 -2.96
CA ASP A 246 9.23 -6.42 -4.08
C ASP A 246 7.86 -5.78 -4.27
N VAL A 247 7.17 -5.45 -3.16
CA VAL A 247 5.91 -4.70 -3.19
C VAL A 247 6.13 -3.26 -3.63
N ALA A 248 7.17 -2.60 -3.11
CA ALA A 248 7.52 -1.22 -3.45
C ALA A 248 7.89 -1.06 -4.93
N ASN A 249 8.64 -2.01 -5.51
CA ASN A 249 8.99 -2.00 -6.94
C ASN A 249 7.76 -2.21 -7.83
N ALA A 250 6.85 -3.10 -7.44
CA ALA A 250 5.56 -3.26 -8.13
C ALA A 250 4.71 -1.98 -8.07
N ALA A 251 4.70 -1.30 -6.91
CA ALA A 251 4.01 -0.03 -6.74
C ALA A 251 4.63 1.07 -7.61
N LEU A 252 5.96 1.17 -7.65
CA LEU A 252 6.66 2.13 -8.50
C LEU A 252 6.32 1.92 -9.98
N PHE A 253 6.33 0.68 -10.46
CA PHE A 253 5.91 0.37 -11.84
C PHE A 253 4.49 0.86 -12.10
N LEU A 254 3.53 0.53 -11.24
CA LEU A 254 2.12 0.89 -11.45
C LEU A 254 1.86 2.40 -11.45
N VAL A 255 2.64 3.20 -10.73
CA VAL A 255 2.46 4.67 -10.70
C VAL A 255 3.26 5.38 -11.77
N SER A 256 4.23 4.74 -12.40
CA SER A 256 5.07 5.31 -13.45
C SER A 256 4.34 5.40 -14.80
N ASP A 257 4.95 6.13 -15.75
CA ASP A 257 4.48 6.24 -17.13
C ASP A 257 4.57 4.92 -17.91
N GLU A 258 5.41 3.96 -17.45
CA GLU A 258 5.51 2.62 -18.03
C GLU A 258 4.19 1.83 -17.90
N ALA A 259 3.38 2.17 -16.89
CA ALA A 259 2.05 1.59 -16.68
C ALA A 259 0.90 2.48 -17.20
N ARG A 260 1.16 3.44 -18.11
CA ARG A 260 0.19 4.45 -18.55
C ARG A 260 -1.13 3.89 -19.12
N PHE A 261 -1.13 2.64 -19.56
CA PHE A 261 -2.33 1.97 -20.11
C PHE A 261 -2.85 0.86 -19.19
N ILE A 262 -2.45 0.89 -17.91
CA ILE A 262 -2.86 -0.09 -16.90
C ILE A 262 -3.70 0.61 -15.84
N THR A 263 -4.99 0.25 -15.75
CA THR A 263 -5.92 0.71 -14.71
C THR A 263 -6.93 -0.38 -14.40
N GLY A 264 -7.40 -0.46 -13.15
CA GLY A 264 -8.36 -1.47 -12.68
C GLY A 264 -7.76 -2.87 -12.47
N VAL A 265 -6.43 -3.01 -12.56
CA VAL A 265 -5.80 -4.33 -12.38
C VAL A 265 -5.54 -4.64 -10.91
N THR A 266 -5.48 -5.93 -10.63
CA THR A 266 -4.92 -6.47 -9.39
C THR A 266 -3.63 -7.20 -9.72
N LEU A 267 -2.50 -6.62 -9.31
CA LEU A 267 -1.17 -7.21 -9.49
C LEU A 267 -0.83 -8.05 -8.27
N ILE A 268 -0.68 -9.36 -8.47
CA ILE A 268 -0.29 -10.29 -7.42
C ILE A 268 1.25 -10.32 -7.33
N VAL A 269 1.77 -10.19 -6.10
CA VAL A 269 3.20 -10.20 -5.80
C VAL A 269 3.43 -11.23 -4.69
N ASP A 270 3.60 -12.51 -5.05
CA ASP A 270 3.55 -13.61 -4.09
C ASP A 270 4.51 -14.78 -4.40
N GLY A 271 5.41 -14.62 -5.37
CA GLY A 271 6.33 -15.68 -5.79
C GLY A 271 5.62 -16.92 -6.34
N GLY A 272 4.40 -16.76 -6.89
CA GLY A 272 3.63 -17.85 -7.50
C GLY A 272 2.83 -18.69 -6.49
N ALA A 273 2.70 -18.24 -5.25
CA ALA A 273 2.00 -19.02 -4.21
C ALA A 273 0.53 -19.27 -4.57
N HIS A 274 -0.15 -18.27 -5.16
CA HIS A 274 -1.56 -18.37 -5.58
C HIS A 274 -1.80 -19.38 -6.73
N CYS A 275 -0.75 -19.76 -7.46
CA CYS A 275 -0.85 -20.74 -8.55
C CYS A 275 -0.81 -22.20 -8.06
N ARG A 276 -0.54 -22.43 -6.78
CA ARG A 276 -0.57 -23.79 -6.22
C ARG A 276 -2.01 -24.29 -6.17
N ILE A 277 -2.27 -25.36 -6.87
CA ILE A 277 -3.53 -26.10 -6.83
C ILE A 277 -3.29 -27.30 -5.91
N GLY A 278 -3.89 -27.27 -4.72
CA GLY A 278 -4.08 -28.38 -3.80
C GLY A 278 -2.82 -28.86 -3.10
#